data_bdce88427f099408a58486cddddde754
#
_entry.id   bdce88427f099408a58486cddddde754
#
_cell.length_a   1.000
_cell.length_b   1.000
_cell.length_c   1.000
_cell.angle_alpha   90.00
_cell.angle_beta   90.00
_cell.angle_gamma   90.00
#
_symmetry.space_group_name_H-M   'P 1'
#
loop_
_entity.id
_entity.type
_entity.pdbx_description
1 polymer ?
#
loop_
_entity_poly.entity_id
_entity_poly.type
_entity_poly.pdbx_seq_one_letter_code
_entity_poly.pdbx_strand_id
1 'polypeptide(L)'
;KNLFLSSHSEVFANLSFDSVAPIADHIMDEFATGNYDKVEVVYNRFKNAVVQVVTREQVLPIVQAETTDAKKGMINDYIFEPDKESIVLDLIPKSIKIQLYKATLDSHASEHGARMTAMSKATDNAGELLRSLRIFYNKARQAAITNEILEIVGGANALKG
;
A
#
# COMPACT_ATOMS: atom_id res chain seq x y z
N LYS A 1 -7.71 25.94 -6.86
CA LYS A 1 -6.46 26.26 -6.15
C LYS A 1 -6.23 25.15 -5.13
N ASN A 2 -5.24 24.29 -5.35
CA ASN A 2 -4.92 23.24 -4.39
C ASN A 2 -4.28 23.92 -3.17
N LEU A 3 -4.93 23.85 -2.03
CA LEU A 3 -4.40 24.34 -0.77
C LEU A 3 -3.78 23.13 -0.03
N PHE A 4 -2.47 23.15 0.15
CA PHE A 4 -1.76 22.19 1.00
C PHE A 4 -1.67 22.80 2.41
N LEU A 5 -2.25 22.11 3.41
CA LEU A 5 -2.34 22.63 4.77
C LEU A 5 -1.21 22.13 5.66
N SER A 6 -1.01 20.82 5.70
CA SER A 6 -0.01 20.21 6.60
C SER A 6 0.48 18.86 6.07
N SER A 7 1.64 18.42 6.54
CA SER A 7 2.19 17.10 6.29
C SER A 7 2.49 16.41 7.62
N HIS A 8 2.04 15.18 7.75
CA HIS A 8 2.22 14.34 8.94
C HIS A 8 2.93 13.03 8.60
N SER A 9 3.96 13.09 7.73
CA SER A 9 4.73 11.91 7.32
C SER A 9 5.45 11.20 8.48
N GLU A 10 5.70 11.91 9.58
CA GLU A 10 6.32 11.40 10.80
C GLU A 10 5.49 10.25 11.45
N VAL A 11 4.17 10.26 11.24
CA VAL A 11 3.26 9.23 11.78
C VAL A 11 3.62 7.83 11.29
N PHE A 12 4.19 7.71 10.07
CA PHE A 12 4.61 6.42 9.51
C PHE A 12 5.88 5.84 10.17
N ALA A 13 6.65 6.65 10.89
CA ALA A 13 7.82 6.16 11.62
C ALA A 13 7.42 5.40 12.90
N ASN A 14 6.31 5.82 13.54
CA ASN A 14 5.74 5.15 14.70
C ASN A 14 4.21 5.16 14.59
N LEU A 15 3.67 4.23 13.80
CA LEU A 15 2.26 4.16 13.50
C LEU A 15 1.49 3.57 14.68
N SER A 16 0.96 4.43 15.54
CA SER A 16 0.12 4.09 16.68
C SER A 16 -1.20 4.86 16.61
N PHE A 17 -2.19 4.40 17.36
CA PHE A 17 -3.46 5.12 17.49
C PHE A 17 -3.25 6.53 18.06
N ASP A 18 -2.37 6.67 19.04
CA ASP A 18 -2.09 7.94 19.71
C ASP A 18 -1.40 8.96 18.79
N SER A 19 -0.66 8.50 17.79
CA SER A 19 -0.04 9.40 16.81
C SER A 19 -1.01 9.88 15.73
N VAL A 20 -2.05 9.09 15.42
CA VAL A 20 -3.08 9.45 14.42
C VAL A 20 -4.26 10.20 15.03
N ALA A 21 -4.59 9.96 16.29
CA ALA A 21 -5.72 10.58 16.97
C ALA A 21 -5.70 12.13 16.94
N PRO A 22 -4.57 12.83 17.18
CA PRO A 22 -4.53 14.29 17.09
C PRO A 22 -4.85 14.85 15.71
N ILE A 23 -4.48 14.11 14.65
CA ILE A 23 -4.80 14.49 13.27
C ILE A 23 -6.31 14.40 13.03
N ALA A 24 -6.94 13.35 13.54
CA ALA A 24 -8.38 13.19 13.46
C ALA A 24 -9.12 14.29 14.24
N ASP A 25 -8.62 14.64 15.43
CA ASP A 25 -9.18 15.73 16.24
C ASP A 25 -9.12 17.07 15.48
N HIS A 26 -7.96 17.39 14.92
CA HIS A 26 -7.80 18.61 14.10
C HIS A 26 -8.75 18.64 12.91
N ILE A 27 -8.93 17.52 12.20
CA ILE A 27 -9.88 17.42 11.08
C ILE A 27 -11.33 17.63 11.55
N MET A 28 -11.70 17.07 12.69
CA MET A 28 -13.03 17.23 13.26
C MET A 28 -13.28 18.68 13.68
N ASP A 29 -12.31 19.35 14.29
CA ASP A 29 -12.39 20.76 14.70
C ASP A 29 -12.54 21.68 13.48
N GLU A 30 -11.77 21.47 12.42
CA GLU A 30 -11.85 22.23 11.18
C GLU A 30 -13.21 22.03 10.47
N PHE A 31 -13.75 20.83 10.53
CA PHE A 31 -15.09 20.55 10.02
C PHE A 31 -16.18 21.22 10.89
N ALA A 32 -16.05 21.17 12.22
CA ALA A 32 -17.01 21.78 13.15
C ALA A 32 -17.04 23.31 13.05
N THR A 33 -15.90 23.93 12.75
CA THR A 33 -15.81 25.40 12.50
C THR A 33 -16.38 25.82 11.15
N GLY A 34 -16.75 24.86 10.28
CA GLY A 34 -17.33 25.14 8.97
C GLY A 34 -16.32 25.55 7.90
N ASN A 35 -15.02 25.28 8.12
CA ASN A 35 -13.99 25.55 7.12
C ASN A 35 -14.09 24.59 5.92
N TYR A 36 -14.68 23.41 6.13
CA TYR A 36 -14.89 22.39 5.11
C TYR A 36 -16.27 21.78 5.18
N ASP A 37 -16.90 21.59 4.02
CA ASP A 37 -18.23 20.97 3.88
C ASP A 37 -18.14 19.44 3.83
N LYS A 38 -16.98 18.92 3.43
CA LYS A 38 -16.79 17.48 3.22
C LYS A 38 -15.34 17.08 3.45
N VAL A 39 -15.15 15.98 4.16
CA VAL A 39 -13.84 15.35 4.37
C VAL A 39 -13.85 13.94 3.80
N GLU A 40 -12.88 13.65 2.94
CA GLU A 40 -12.70 12.35 2.33
C GLU A 40 -11.26 11.87 2.55
N VAL A 41 -11.12 10.60 2.83
CA VAL A 41 -9.82 9.93 2.95
C VAL A 41 -9.57 9.09 1.70
N VAL A 42 -8.42 9.31 1.08
CA VAL A 42 -7.94 8.51 -0.06
C VAL A 42 -6.75 7.69 0.41
N TYR A 43 -6.86 6.38 0.31
CA TYR A 43 -5.83 5.47 0.80
C TYR A 43 -5.78 4.19 -0.03
N ASN A 44 -4.72 3.41 0.13
CA ASN A 44 -4.58 2.10 -0.49
C ASN A 44 -5.14 1.04 0.43
N ARG A 45 -6.31 0.52 0.11
CA ARG A 45 -6.91 -0.60 0.85
C ARG A 45 -6.13 -1.88 0.58
N PHE A 46 -5.66 -2.52 1.63
CA PHE A 46 -4.97 -3.79 1.55
C PHE A 46 -5.95 -4.94 1.33
N LYS A 47 -5.82 -5.63 0.19
CA LYS A 47 -6.57 -6.86 -0.09
C LYS A 47 -5.69 -8.10 0.10
N ASN A 48 -4.49 -8.06 -0.48
CA ASN A 48 -3.42 -9.05 -0.28
C ASN A 48 -2.09 -8.41 -0.70
N ALA A 49 -0.97 -9.12 -0.52
CA ALA A 49 0.37 -8.61 -0.83
C ALA A 49 0.57 -8.21 -2.32
N VAL A 50 -0.23 -8.77 -3.22
CA VAL A 50 -0.12 -8.53 -4.68
C VAL A 50 -1.10 -7.46 -5.14
N VAL A 51 -2.27 -7.35 -4.49
CA VAL A 51 -3.38 -6.50 -4.93
C VAL A 51 -3.71 -5.47 -3.85
N GLN A 52 -3.52 -4.21 -4.19
CA GLN A 52 -3.93 -3.06 -3.43
C GLN A 52 -4.95 -2.26 -4.26
N VAL A 53 -5.95 -1.70 -3.61
CA VAL A 53 -7.03 -0.95 -4.27
C VAL A 53 -7.06 0.46 -3.73
N VAL A 54 -6.85 1.44 -4.60
CA VAL A 54 -7.05 2.85 -4.22
C VAL A 54 -8.53 3.06 -3.90
N THR A 55 -8.79 3.43 -2.66
CA THR A 55 -10.14 3.61 -2.13
C THR A 55 -10.30 5.05 -1.66
N ARG A 56 -11.46 5.61 -1.94
CA ARG A 56 -11.89 6.93 -1.49
C ARG A 56 -13.11 6.73 -0.60
N GLU A 57 -13.01 7.10 0.65
CA GLU A 57 -14.10 6.98 1.62
C GLU A 57 -14.40 8.35 2.22
N GLN A 58 -15.69 8.68 2.32
CA GLN A 58 -16.14 9.87 3.01
C GLN A 58 -16.13 9.60 4.51
N VAL A 59 -15.47 10.50 5.25
CA VAL A 59 -15.40 10.45 6.71
C VAL A 59 -16.40 11.43 7.34
N LEU A 60 -16.47 12.63 6.78
CA LEU A 60 -17.40 13.68 7.23
C LEU A 60 -18.12 14.33 6.04
N PRO A 61 -19.42 14.69 6.15
CA PRO A 61 -20.34 14.25 7.19
C PRO A 61 -20.58 12.73 7.16
N ILE A 62 -20.99 12.17 8.29
CA ILE A 62 -21.29 10.73 8.40
C ILE A 62 -22.53 10.43 7.54
N VAL A 63 -22.33 9.56 6.55
CA VAL A 63 -23.43 9.10 5.70
C VAL A 63 -24.20 8.01 6.44
N GLN A 64 -25.49 8.23 6.64
CA GLN A 64 -26.33 7.17 7.18
C GLN A 64 -26.36 6.01 6.19
N ALA A 65 -26.02 4.82 6.65
CA ALA A 65 -26.22 3.61 5.86
C ALA A 65 -27.71 3.42 5.59
N GLU A 66 -28.09 3.33 4.31
CA GLU A 66 -29.44 2.97 3.94
C GLU A 66 -29.76 1.61 4.60
N THR A 67 -30.69 1.62 5.54
CA THR A 67 -31.22 0.38 6.14
C THR A 67 -31.95 -0.38 5.05
N THR A 68 -31.30 -1.37 4.47
CA THR A 68 -31.94 -2.35 3.58
C THR A 68 -33.14 -2.97 4.33
N ASP A 69 -34.31 -2.94 3.71
CA ASP A 69 -35.61 -3.36 4.25
C ASP A 69 -35.66 -4.78 4.86
N ALA A 70 -34.62 -5.58 4.64
CA ALA A 70 -34.49 -6.92 5.21
C ALA A 70 -34.34 -6.99 6.74
N LYS A 71 -34.07 -5.86 7.43
CA LYS A 71 -33.93 -5.81 8.90
C LYS A 71 -35.07 -5.12 9.63
N LYS A 72 -36.14 -4.73 8.94
CA LYS A 72 -37.32 -4.08 9.54
C LYS A 72 -38.14 -5.00 10.49
N GLY A 73 -37.79 -6.27 10.63
CA GLY A 73 -38.54 -7.24 11.44
C GLY A 73 -38.06 -7.45 12.85
N MET A 74 -36.89 -6.98 13.24
CA MET A 74 -36.36 -7.11 14.61
C MET A 74 -36.12 -5.74 15.20
N ILE A 75 -37.09 -5.24 15.96
CA ILE A 75 -36.85 -4.12 16.87
C ILE A 75 -36.07 -4.71 18.05
N ASN A 76 -34.74 -4.59 18.01
CA ASN A 76 -33.93 -4.91 19.18
C ASN A 76 -34.09 -3.76 20.16
N ASP A 77 -34.79 -4.00 21.24
CA ASP A 77 -34.94 -3.05 22.33
C ASP A 77 -33.68 -3.16 23.21
N TYR A 78 -32.76 -2.18 23.06
CA TYR A 78 -31.53 -2.12 23.84
C TYR A 78 -31.72 -1.18 25.05
N ILE A 79 -31.25 -1.63 26.18
CA ILE A 79 -31.10 -0.77 27.39
C ILE A 79 -29.78 -0.01 27.24
N PHE A 80 -29.82 1.32 27.32
CA PHE A 80 -28.66 2.19 27.23
C PHE A 80 -28.24 2.66 28.64
N GLU A 81 -26.99 2.48 29.00
CA GLU A 81 -26.38 2.99 30.22
C GLU A 81 -25.09 3.77 29.86
N PRO A 82 -24.96 5.05 30.28
CA PRO A 82 -25.90 5.85 31.08
C PRO A 82 -27.14 6.31 30.29
N ASP A 83 -26.96 6.87 29.07
CA ASP A 83 -28.00 7.30 28.18
C ASP A 83 -27.52 7.28 26.74
N LYS A 84 -28.45 7.23 25.81
CA LYS A 84 -28.14 7.12 24.37
C LYS A 84 -27.35 8.31 23.84
N GLU A 85 -27.63 9.52 24.30
CA GLU A 85 -26.99 10.75 23.81
C GLU A 85 -25.52 10.79 24.24
N SER A 86 -25.21 10.51 25.49
CA SER A 86 -23.82 10.46 25.99
C SER A 86 -22.99 9.41 25.26
N ILE A 87 -23.57 8.24 25.02
CA ILE A 87 -22.91 7.16 24.27
C ILE A 87 -22.59 7.63 22.84
N VAL A 88 -23.52 8.24 22.14
CA VAL A 88 -23.33 8.71 20.77
C VAL A 88 -22.27 9.79 20.69
N LEU A 89 -22.28 10.75 21.63
CA LEU A 89 -21.29 11.83 21.70
C LEU A 89 -19.85 11.32 21.91
N ASP A 90 -19.67 10.22 22.62
CA ASP A 90 -18.37 9.60 22.84
C ASP A 90 -17.96 8.67 21.67
N LEU A 91 -18.91 7.92 21.10
CA LEU A 91 -18.61 6.93 20.06
C LEU A 91 -18.32 7.57 18.69
N ILE A 92 -18.96 8.66 18.33
CA ILE A 92 -18.77 9.29 17.02
C ILE A 92 -17.32 9.76 16.82
N PRO A 93 -16.72 10.55 17.72
CA PRO A 93 -15.31 10.94 17.59
C PRO A 93 -14.35 9.75 17.59
N LYS A 94 -14.59 8.76 18.46
CA LYS A 94 -13.79 7.53 18.49
C LYS A 94 -13.87 6.75 17.18
N SER A 95 -15.05 6.65 16.59
CA SER A 95 -15.26 5.97 15.31
C SER A 95 -14.49 6.63 14.17
N ILE A 96 -14.49 7.96 14.11
CA ILE A 96 -13.75 8.73 13.12
C ILE A 96 -12.24 8.51 13.28
N LYS A 97 -11.73 8.56 14.51
CA LYS A 97 -10.31 8.28 14.83
C LYS A 97 -9.91 6.87 14.40
N ILE A 98 -10.74 5.89 14.69
CA ILE A 98 -10.51 4.49 14.31
C ILE A 98 -10.53 4.32 12.78
N GLN A 99 -11.46 4.98 12.09
CA GLN A 99 -11.55 4.91 10.63
C GLN A 99 -10.31 5.50 9.95
N LEU A 100 -9.82 6.65 10.44
CA LEU A 100 -8.60 7.27 9.95
C LEU A 100 -7.37 6.39 10.24
N TYR A 101 -7.26 5.86 11.46
CA TYR A 101 -6.19 4.95 11.85
C TYR A 101 -6.18 3.68 11.00
N LYS A 102 -7.35 3.06 10.76
CA LYS A 102 -7.49 1.91 9.88
C LYS A 102 -7.03 2.23 8.45
N ALA A 103 -7.44 3.36 7.88
CA ALA A 103 -7.03 3.77 6.55
C ALA A 103 -5.50 3.94 6.44
N THR A 104 -4.87 4.49 7.48
CA THR A 104 -3.42 4.66 7.56
C THR A 104 -2.69 3.31 7.67
N LEU A 105 -3.20 2.40 8.49
CA LEU A 105 -2.68 1.02 8.60
C LEU A 105 -2.78 0.26 7.28
N ASP A 106 -3.94 0.32 6.62
CA ASP A 106 -4.17 -0.32 5.33
C ASP A 106 -3.21 0.21 4.27
N SER A 107 -3.00 1.52 4.23
CA SER A 107 -2.06 2.15 3.30
C SER A 107 -0.62 1.72 3.56
N HIS A 108 -0.20 1.67 4.83
CA HIS A 108 1.13 1.22 5.23
C HIS A 108 1.37 -0.25 4.90
N ALA A 109 0.41 -1.11 5.20
CA ALA A 109 0.47 -2.54 4.84
C ALA A 109 0.51 -2.74 3.31
N SER A 110 -0.25 -1.94 2.56
CA SER A 110 -0.28 -1.95 1.09
C SER A 110 1.08 -1.57 0.49
N GLU A 111 1.74 -0.57 1.05
CA GLU A 111 3.08 -0.15 0.62
C GLU A 111 4.10 -1.27 0.83
N HIS A 112 4.12 -1.88 2.01
CA HIS A 112 5.01 -3.00 2.31
C HIS A 112 4.75 -4.22 1.43
N GLY A 113 3.48 -4.55 1.17
CA GLY A 113 3.09 -5.63 0.26
C GLY A 113 3.56 -5.40 -1.17
N ALA A 114 3.35 -4.18 -1.69
CA ALA A 114 3.80 -3.79 -3.03
C ALA A 114 5.33 -3.85 -3.15
N ARG A 115 6.04 -3.33 -2.14
CA ARG A 115 7.52 -3.38 -2.10
C ARG A 115 8.03 -4.81 -2.08
N MET A 116 7.45 -5.68 -1.25
CA MET A 116 7.82 -7.10 -1.19
C MET A 116 7.64 -7.78 -2.55
N THR A 117 6.50 -7.56 -3.21
CA THR A 117 6.22 -8.12 -4.54
C THR A 117 7.19 -7.60 -5.60
N ALA A 118 7.51 -6.29 -5.56
CA ALA A 118 8.47 -5.68 -6.48
C ALA A 118 9.88 -6.25 -6.30
N MET A 119 10.33 -6.42 -5.05
CA MET A 119 11.65 -7.00 -4.74
C MET A 119 11.73 -8.47 -5.15
N SER A 120 10.66 -9.26 -4.94
CA SER A 120 10.61 -10.66 -5.39
C SER A 120 10.78 -10.74 -6.91
N LYS A 121 10.01 -9.96 -7.68
CA LYS A 121 10.15 -9.89 -9.14
C LYS A 121 11.53 -9.42 -9.60
N ALA A 122 12.11 -8.46 -8.90
CA ALA A 122 13.47 -8.00 -9.20
C ALA A 122 14.50 -9.10 -8.99
N THR A 123 14.36 -9.91 -7.93
CA THR A 123 15.23 -11.05 -7.64
C THR A 123 15.11 -12.14 -8.72
N ASP A 124 13.87 -12.46 -9.13
CA ASP A 124 13.62 -13.43 -10.18
C ASP A 124 14.25 -12.98 -11.51
N ASN A 125 14.03 -11.73 -11.91
CA ASN A 125 14.61 -11.14 -13.12
C ASN A 125 16.16 -11.14 -13.07
N ALA A 126 16.74 -10.84 -11.92
CA ALA A 126 18.20 -10.89 -11.73
C ALA A 126 18.73 -12.32 -11.87
N GLY A 127 18.00 -13.33 -11.37
CA GLY A 127 18.33 -14.73 -11.53
C GLY A 127 18.32 -15.18 -12.99
N GLU A 128 17.31 -14.78 -13.76
CA GLU A 128 17.22 -15.05 -15.21
C GLU A 128 18.35 -14.37 -15.98
N LEU A 129 18.64 -13.12 -15.67
CA LEU A 129 19.76 -12.39 -16.29
C LEU A 129 21.11 -13.07 -15.99
N LEU A 130 21.34 -13.46 -14.76
CA LEU A 130 22.55 -14.18 -14.36
C LEU A 130 22.70 -15.49 -15.15
N ARG A 131 21.60 -16.24 -15.31
CA ARG A 131 21.60 -17.46 -16.10
C ARG A 131 21.93 -17.21 -17.56
N SER A 132 21.34 -16.22 -18.17
CA SER A 132 21.58 -15.84 -19.57
C SER A 132 23.03 -15.39 -19.79
N LEU A 133 23.57 -14.58 -18.88
CA LEU A 133 24.98 -14.14 -18.92
C LEU A 133 25.95 -15.30 -18.78
N ARG A 134 25.67 -16.28 -17.93
CA ARG A 134 26.50 -17.52 -17.81
C ARG A 134 26.52 -18.30 -19.10
N ILE A 135 25.38 -18.44 -19.77
CA ILE A 135 25.29 -19.14 -21.07
C ILE A 135 26.08 -18.37 -22.13
N PHE A 136 25.90 -17.05 -22.19
CA PHE A 136 26.64 -16.19 -23.12
C PHE A 136 28.17 -16.27 -22.88
N TYR A 137 28.60 -16.16 -21.64
CA TYR A 137 29.99 -16.30 -21.28
C TYR A 137 30.59 -17.65 -21.72
N ASN A 138 29.88 -18.76 -21.45
CA ASN A 138 30.34 -20.07 -21.85
C ASN A 138 30.42 -20.22 -23.38
N LYS A 139 29.46 -19.68 -24.14
CA LYS A 139 29.50 -19.66 -25.60
C LYS A 139 30.68 -18.83 -26.11
N ALA A 140 30.90 -17.63 -25.57
CA ALA A 140 32.04 -16.80 -25.93
C ALA A 140 33.39 -17.49 -25.65
N ARG A 141 33.50 -18.13 -24.46
CA ARG A 141 34.70 -18.91 -24.11
C ARG A 141 34.95 -20.08 -25.06
N GLN A 142 33.90 -20.83 -25.41
CA GLN A 142 34.03 -21.94 -26.39
C GLN A 142 34.43 -21.43 -27.77
N ALA A 143 33.84 -20.32 -28.22
CA ALA A 143 34.19 -19.69 -29.51
C ALA A 143 35.67 -19.25 -29.51
N ALA A 144 36.15 -18.62 -28.43
CA ALA A 144 37.53 -18.19 -28.31
C ALA A 144 38.50 -19.41 -28.38
N ILE A 145 38.23 -20.48 -27.62
CA ILE A 145 39.03 -21.71 -27.64
C ILE A 145 39.03 -22.35 -29.04
N THR A 146 37.85 -22.39 -29.68
CA THR A 146 37.72 -22.96 -31.06
C THR A 146 38.55 -22.16 -32.06
N ASN A 147 38.50 -20.83 -32.00
CA ASN A 147 39.30 -19.96 -32.87
C ASN A 147 40.81 -20.16 -32.65
N GLU A 148 41.27 -20.24 -31.42
CA GLU A 148 42.66 -20.53 -31.11
C GLU A 148 43.11 -21.88 -31.71
N ILE A 149 42.28 -22.92 -31.55
CA ILE A 149 42.56 -24.25 -32.15
C ILE A 149 42.64 -24.15 -33.67
N LEU A 150 41.70 -23.44 -34.31
CA LEU A 150 41.69 -23.26 -35.77
C LEU A 150 42.93 -22.51 -36.26
N GLU A 151 43.38 -21.49 -35.54
CA GLU A 151 44.60 -20.76 -35.85
C GLU A 151 45.84 -21.65 -35.75
N ILE A 152 45.94 -22.45 -34.69
CA ILE A 152 47.05 -23.38 -34.51
C ILE A 152 47.07 -24.44 -35.62
N VAL A 153 45.92 -25.04 -35.94
CA VAL A 153 45.81 -26.05 -36.98
C VAL A 153 46.06 -25.43 -38.37
N GLY A 154 45.53 -24.24 -38.62
CA GLY A 154 45.80 -23.49 -39.87
C GLY A 154 47.30 -23.18 -40.05
N GLY A 155 47.97 -22.72 -38.99
CA GLY A 155 49.41 -22.47 -39.00
C GLY A 155 50.22 -23.74 -39.21
N ALA A 156 49.86 -24.82 -38.55
CA ALA A 156 50.53 -26.13 -38.72
C ALA A 156 50.38 -26.70 -40.15
N ASN A 157 49.21 -26.51 -40.75
CA ASN A 157 48.98 -26.96 -42.13
C ASN A 157 49.74 -26.09 -43.16
N ALA A 158 49.88 -24.78 -42.91
CA ALA A 158 50.66 -23.90 -43.77
C ALA A 158 52.17 -24.21 -43.73
N LEU A 159 52.68 -24.81 -42.63
CA LEU A 159 54.09 -25.23 -42.53
C LEU A 159 54.40 -26.61 -43.18
N LYS A 160 53.34 -27.37 -43.47
CA LYS A 160 53.48 -28.69 -44.12
C LYS A 160 53.34 -28.66 -45.63
N GLY A 161 52.90 -27.57 -46.21
CA GLY A 161 52.86 -27.35 -47.67
C GLY A 161 54.05 -26.59 -48.17
#